data_542b21adf77e9e9c63d5de8d910302d0
#
_entry.id   542b21adf77e9e9c63d5de8d910302d0
#
_cell.length_a   1.000
_cell.length_b   1.000
_cell.length_c   1.000
_cell.angle_alpha   90.00
_cell.angle_beta   90.00
_cell.angle_gamma   90.00
#
_symmetry.space_group_name_H-M   'P 1'
#
loop_
_entity.id
_entity.type
_entity.pdbx_description
1 polymer ?
#
loop_
_entity_poly.entity_id
_entity_poly.type
_entity_poly.pdbx_seq_one_letter_code
_entity_poly.pdbx_strand_id
1 'polypeptide(L)'
;MTILNIIEAIDRWGMKEPNRPVYIETNRTYTYGELKQDSDAIAGYLQKNIGRGRPVVVYGELEFEMLACFLGASKAGHAYIPIEAHTPKERVEMILEVAEPAMIFAVKDWPEIETDAEIISIDKLNNICAELETVGSLEPVVGLETYYIIFTSGTTGVPKGVQISHNNLLSFVNWELTDFGITEGMRFLSQAPYSFDLSVMDLYPALTSGGSLTPMAKEVINDFKQLFTLLPTLAIEVWVSTPSFMDICLMEPTFDGEHVDSLKVFLFCGEELPKATAQKLVDRFPQARIFNTYGPTEATVAISGVEVTQALLDEYSRVPIGRVKKDTTVYIMTNDQEVSTGEVGEIVIAGASVSKGYLHNPEKTAAAFFEYNGQPAYRTGDAGKLVDGMLLYDGRIDFQVKLHGYRIELEDIDHHLAGVSYVKQAAVVPKYQNDKVQQLVAFVVANPHDFEKEFKLTKAIKEELSLSVMDYMIPQKFIYVEQLPLTANGKIDRKGLMNEVNAT
;
A
#
# COMPACT_ATOMS: atom_id res chain seq x y z
N MET A 1 -20.81 9.65 8.59
CA MET A 1 -20.43 9.98 10.00
C MET A 1 -19.13 10.75 9.94
N THR A 2 -19.03 11.94 10.54
CA THR A 2 -17.74 12.68 10.56
C THR A 2 -17.06 12.44 11.90
N ILE A 3 -15.79 12.03 11.88
CA ILE A 3 -14.96 11.83 13.06
C ILE A 3 -13.96 12.99 13.19
N LEU A 4 -13.57 13.32 14.42
CA LEU A 4 -12.64 14.42 14.72
C LEU A 4 -11.27 13.94 15.18
N ASN A 5 -11.18 12.69 15.63
CA ASN A 5 -9.95 12.04 16.06
C ASN A 5 -10.06 10.52 15.83
N ILE A 6 -9.02 9.92 15.26
CA ILE A 6 -9.01 8.50 14.92
C ILE A 6 -9.03 7.63 16.18
N ILE A 7 -8.16 7.93 17.15
CA ILE A 7 -8.04 7.13 18.39
C ILE A 7 -9.33 7.21 19.20
N GLU A 8 -9.87 8.41 19.40
CA GLU A 8 -11.12 8.60 20.14
C GLU A 8 -12.31 7.90 19.50
N ALA A 9 -12.38 7.91 18.15
CA ALA A 9 -13.44 7.22 17.40
C ALA A 9 -13.39 5.71 17.60
N ILE A 10 -12.19 5.11 17.65
CA ILE A 10 -11.99 3.67 17.88
C ILE A 10 -12.25 3.33 19.34
N ASP A 11 -11.64 4.05 20.29
CA ASP A 11 -11.77 3.79 21.73
C ASP A 11 -13.20 3.93 22.23
N ARG A 12 -14.01 4.80 21.61
CA ARG A 12 -15.43 4.94 21.91
C ARG A 12 -16.16 3.60 21.79
N TRP A 13 -15.83 2.76 20.80
CA TRP A 13 -16.44 1.45 20.62
C TRP A 13 -16.03 0.49 21.74
N GLY A 14 -14.75 0.46 22.11
CA GLY A 14 -14.26 -0.33 23.23
C GLY A 14 -14.90 0.04 24.57
N MET A 15 -15.22 1.32 24.76
CA MET A 15 -15.91 1.79 25.97
C MET A 15 -17.42 1.55 25.94
N LYS A 16 -18.07 1.77 24.79
CA LYS A 16 -19.52 1.73 24.67
C LYS A 16 -20.06 0.31 24.43
N GLU A 17 -19.37 -0.45 23.61
CA GLU A 17 -19.74 -1.81 23.18
C GLU A 17 -18.53 -2.74 23.25
N PRO A 18 -17.97 -3.03 24.43
CA PRO A 18 -16.70 -3.76 24.56
C PRO A 18 -16.72 -5.16 23.93
N ASN A 19 -17.88 -5.80 23.87
CA ASN A 19 -18.06 -7.14 23.29
C ASN A 19 -18.29 -7.11 21.77
N ARG A 20 -18.30 -5.95 21.12
CA ARG A 20 -18.48 -5.82 19.68
C ARG A 20 -17.29 -6.44 18.96
N PRO A 21 -17.51 -7.30 17.95
CA PRO A 21 -16.43 -7.87 17.15
C PRO A 21 -15.62 -6.79 16.43
N VAL A 22 -14.30 -6.91 16.47
CA VAL A 22 -13.37 -6.02 15.75
C VAL A 22 -12.50 -6.78 14.75
N TYR A 23 -12.13 -8.02 15.09
CA TYR A 23 -11.25 -8.85 14.25
C TYR A 23 -11.72 -10.30 14.29
N ILE A 24 -12.00 -10.88 13.12
CA ILE A 24 -12.68 -12.18 13.01
C ILE A 24 -11.77 -13.14 12.25
N GLU A 25 -11.08 -13.99 12.99
CA GLU A 25 -10.31 -15.12 12.46
C GLU A 25 -11.14 -16.41 12.43
N THR A 26 -10.64 -17.42 11.76
CA THR A 26 -11.32 -18.73 11.67
C THR A 26 -11.62 -19.34 13.04
N ASN A 27 -10.70 -19.19 14.00
CA ASN A 27 -10.75 -19.86 15.29
C ASN A 27 -11.02 -18.91 16.47
N ARG A 28 -10.98 -17.60 16.26
CA ARG A 28 -11.12 -16.59 17.31
C ARG A 28 -11.77 -15.33 16.77
N THR A 29 -12.61 -14.74 17.59
CA THR A 29 -13.13 -13.39 17.38
C THR A 29 -12.62 -12.50 18.51
N TYR A 30 -11.94 -11.43 18.14
CA TYR A 30 -11.50 -10.38 19.06
C TYR A 30 -12.52 -9.26 19.10
N THR A 31 -12.57 -8.57 20.21
CA THR A 31 -13.54 -7.51 20.48
C THR A 31 -12.89 -6.13 20.58
N TYR A 32 -13.69 -5.07 20.43
CA TYR A 32 -13.23 -3.70 20.65
C TYR A 32 -12.76 -3.46 22.10
N GLY A 33 -13.29 -4.20 23.07
CA GLY A 33 -12.84 -4.17 24.46
C GLY A 33 -11.42 -4.70 24.59
N GLU A 34 -11.12 -5.85 23.97
CA GLU A 34 -9.77 -6.42 23.94
C GLU A 34 -8.79 -5.49 23.20
N LEU A 35 -9.17 -4.98 22.01
CA LEU A 35 -8.34 -4.05 21.25
C LEU A 35 -7.98 -2.80 22.08
N LYS A 36 -8.97 -2.23 22.79
CA LYS A 36 -8.73 -1.08 23.65
C LYS A 36 -7.80 -1.43 24.82
N GLN A 37 -8.04 -2.55 25.51
CA GLN A 37 -7.25 -3.00 26.64
C GLN A 37 -5.78 -3.21 26.23
N ASP A 38 -5.54 -3.97 25.14
CA ASP A 38 -4.21 -4.31 24.68
C ASP A 38 -3.46 -3.08 24.18
N SER A 39 -4.13 -2.22 23.40
CA SER A 39 -3.51 -0.98 22.92
C SER A 39 -3.22 0.03 24.04
N ASP A 40 -4.04 0.09 25.10
CA ASP A 40 -3.76 0.91 26.29
C ASP A 40 -2.56 0.37 27.08
N ALA A 41 -2.46 -0.96 27.24
CA ALA A 41 -1.32 -1.59 27.91
C ALA A 41 0.00 -1.35 27.17
N ILE A 42 -0.03 -1.50 25.83
CA ILE A 42 1.13 -1.21 24.97
C ILE A 42 1.51 0.27 25.06
N ALA A 43 0.54 1.18 25.04
CA ALA A 43 0.79 2.61 25.17
C ALA A 43 1.43 2.96 26.52
N GLY A 44 0.93 2.37 27.62
CA GLY A 44 1.52 2.53 28.94
C GLY A 44 2.95 2.01 29.02
N TYR A 45 3.22 0.87 28.38
CA TYR A 45 4.57 0.31 28.30
C TYR A 45 5.50 1.24 27.51
N LEU A 46 5.09 1.74 26.36
CA LEU A 46 5.87 2.68 25.54
C LEU A 46 6.17 3.96 26.32
N GLN A 47 5.17 4.57 26.96
CA GLN A 47 5.33 5.80 27.74
C GLN A 47 6.35 5.67 28.88
N LYS A 48 6.48 4.49 29.49
CA LYS A 48 7.44 4.22 30.55
C LYS A 48 8.87 4.03 30.05
N ASN A 49 9.03 3.42 28.87
CA ASN A 49 10.31 2.89 28.43
C ASN A 49 10.98 3.74 27.34
N ILE A 50 10.23 4.53 26.59
CA ILE A 50 10.78 5.35 25.50
C ILE A 50 10.24 6.78 25.53
N GLY A 51 11.06 7.72 25.04
CA GLY A 51 10.66 9.13 24.87
C GLY A 51 9.77 9.30 23.65
N ARG A 52 8.77 10.19 23.74
CA ARG A 52 7.81 10.51 22.68
C ARG A 52 8.48 10.92 21.36
N GLY A 53 7.86 10.60 20.23
CA GLY A 53 8.14 11.14 18.91
C GLY A 53 9.00 10.27 17.98
N ARG A 54 9.83 9.36 18.51
CA ARG A 54 10.56 8.40 17.66
C ARG A 54 9.60 7.31 17.17
N PRO A 55 9.74 6.81 15.91
CA PRO A 55 8.85 5.79 15.40
C PRO A 55 9.05 4.44 16.09
N VAL A 56 8.02 3.60 16.03
CA VAL A 56 8.00 2.23 16.52
C VAL A 56 7.77 1.30 15.33
N VAL A 57 8.62 0.28 15.17
CA VAL A 57 8.41 -0.77 14.15
C VAL A 57 7.46 -1.83 14.70
N VAL A 58 6.55 -2.29 13.86
CA VAL A 58 5.68 -3.43 14.14
C VAL A 58 5.88 -4.46 13.02
N TYR A 59 6.44 -5.61 13.38
CA TYR A 59 6.84 -6.67 12.46
C TYR A 59 5.91 -7.87 12.58
N GLY A 60 5.23 -8.22 11.50
CA GLY A 60 4.26 -9.32 11.45
C GLY A 60 3.51 -9.37 10.14
N GLU A 61 2.34 -10.00 10.13
CA GLU A 61 1.47 -10.11 8.96
C GLU A 61 0.10 -9.47 9.28
N LEU A 62 -1.00 -10.23 9.11
CA LEU A 62 -2.35 -9.76 9.39
C LEU A 62 -2.85 -10.28 10.76
N GLU A 63 -2.02 -10.20 11.81
CA GLU A 63 -2.45 -10.60 13.16
C GLU A 63 -3.16 -9.45 13.88
N PHE A 64 -4.03 -9.80 14.82
CA PHE A 64 -4.72 -8.84 15.70
C PHE A 64 -3.75 -8.01 16.52
N GLU A 65 -2.65 -8.59 16.96
CA GLU A 65 -1.61 -7.94 17.76
C GLU A 65 -0.93 -6.80 16.99
N MET A 66 -0.88 -6.86 15.66
CA MET A 66 -0.41 -5.74 14.83
C MET A 66 -1.28 -4.50 15.05
N LEU A 67 -2.62 -4.67 15.05
CA LEU A 67 -3.56 -3.56 15.28
C LEU A 67 -3.40 -2.97 16.67
N ALA A 68 -3.27 -3.83 17.69
CA ALA A 68 -3.05 -3.41 19.07
C ALA A 68 -1.76 -2.58 19.19
N CYS A 69 -0.68 -3.01 18.52
CA CYS A 69 0.59 -2.29 18.47
C CYS A 69 0.47 -0.94 17.72
N PHE A 70 -0.23 -0.87 16.58
CA PHE A 70 -0.44 0.38 15.85
C PHE A 70 -1.15 1.42 16.69
N LEU A 71 -2.25 1.01 17.32
CA LEU A 71 -3.02 1.90 18.19
C LEU A 71 -2.25 2.25 19.47
N GLY A 72 -1.55 1.29 20.07
CA GLY A 72 -0.72 1.51 21.25
C GLY A 72 0.38 2.53 20.99
N ALA A 73 1.10 2.40 19.86
CA ALA A 73 2.10 3.37 19.44
C ALA A 73 1.48 4.77 19.26
N SER A 74 0.37 4.87 18.52
CA SER A 74 -0.30 6.14 18.28
C SER A 74 -0.86 6.78 19.55
N LYS A 75 -1.38 6.00 20.51
CA LYS A 75 -1.84 6.46 21.84
C LYS A 75 -0.69 7.00 22.69
N ALA A 76 0.52 6.44 22.54
CA ALA A 76 1.72 6.89 23.25
C ALA A 76 2.47 8.04 22.56
N GLY A 77 1.94 8.57 21.44
CA GLY A 77 2.56 9.68 20.71
C GLY A 77 3.68 9.27 19.76
N HIS A 78 3.67 8.03 19.26
CA HIS A 78 4.64 7.49 18.30
C HIS A 78 3.98 7.14 16.97
N ALA A 79 4.68 7.44 15.87
CA ALA A 79 4.33 6.88 14.57
C ALA A 79 4.66 5.38 14.55
N TYR A 80 3.80 4.56 13.92
CA TYR A 80 4.14 3.16 13.68
C TYR A 80 4.65 2.94 12.26
N ILE A 81 5.51 1.93 12.10
CA ILE A 81 6.06 1.47 10.83
C ILE A 81 5.74 -0.01 10.69
N PRO A 82 4.81 -0.42 9.82
CA PRO A 82 4.54 -1.83 9.58
C PRO A 82 5.60 -2.45 8.68
N ILE A 83 6.09 -3.62 9.05
CA ILE A 83 7.01 -4.44 8.22
C ILE A 83 6.47 -5.86 8.17
N GLU A 84 6.30 -6.39 6.94
CA GLU A 84 5.89 -7.78 6.74
C GLU A 84 6.99 -8.77 7.18
N ALA A 85 6.60 -9.89 7.77
CA ALA A 85 7.52 -10.94 8.18
C ALA A 85 8.25 -11.61 7.00
N HIS A 86 7.68 -11.50 5.79
CA HIS A 86 8.30 -11.99 4.56
C HIS A 86 9.27 -11.00 3.89
N THR A 87 9.49 -9.82 4.49
CA THR A 87 10.43 -8.83 3.97
C THR A 87 11.86 -9.39 4.06
N PRO A 88 12.63 -9.37 2.96
CA PRO A 88 14.03 -9.81 2.97
C PRO A 88 14.84 -9.09 4.04
N LYS A 89 15.77 -9.84 4.66
CA LYS A 89 16.58 -9.35 5.78
C LYS A 89 17.29 -8.04 5.45
N GLU A 90 17.98 -7.97 4.31
CA GLU A 90 18.71 -6.76 3.88
C GLU A 90 17.77 -5.55 3.71
N ARG A 91 16.53 -5.79 3.25
CA ARG A 91 15.55 -4.72 3.13
C ARG A 91 15.04 -4.26 4.49
N VAL A 92 14.85 -5.16 5.45
CA VAL A 92 14.54 -4.79 6.85
C VAL A 92 15.67 -3.95 7.44
N GLU A 93 16.93 -4.35 7.26
CA GLU A 93 18.11 -3.60 7.72
C GLU A 93 18.12 -2.18 7.14
N MET A 94 17.89 -2.01 5.83
CA MET A 94 17.78 -0.68 5.18
C MET A 94 16.63 0.17 5.76
N ILE A 95 15.48 -0.45 6.03
CA ILE A 95 14.34 0.26 6.66
C ILE A 95 14.72 0.71 8.08
N LEU A 96 15.36 -0.14 8.88
CA LEU A 96 15.78 0.20 10.24
C LEU A 96 16.82 1.33 10.25
N GLU A 97 17.76 1.31 9.30
CA GLU A 97 18.77 2.36 9.15
C GLU A 97 18.13 3.73 8.87
N VAL A 98 17.11 3.77 8.00
CA VAL A 98 16.37 5.01 7.71
C VAL A 98 15.43 5.40 8.84
N ALA A 99 14.76 4.42 9.45
CA ALA A 99 13.70 4.65 10.44
C ALA A 99 14.24 5.04 11.81
N GLU A 100 15.41 4.54 12.21
CA GLU A 100 15.97 4.71 13.55
C GLU A 100 14.92 4.48 14.67
N PRO A 101 14.21 3.33 14.69
CA PRO A 101 13.06 3.15 15.57
C PRO A 101 13.48 3.17 17.03
N ALA A 102 12.56 3.61 17.90
CA ALA A 102 12.81 3.57 19.35
C ALA A 102 12.64 2.15 19.92
N MET A 103 11.75 1.36 19.31
CA MET A 103 11.39 0.00 19.74
C MET A 103 10.83 -0.79 18.56
N ILE A 104 10.90 -2.11 18.63
CA ILE A 104 10.36 -3.05 17.64
C ILE A 104 9.43 -4.02 18.36
N PHE A 105 8.17 -4.06 17.96
CA PHE A 105 7.25 -5.14 18.33
C PHE A 105 7.31 -6.23 17.26
N ALA A 106 7.85 -7.39 17.64
CA ALA A 106 7.93 -8.57 16.77
C ALA A 106 6.77 -9.52 17.08
N VAL A 107 5.69 -9.40 16.32
CA VAL A 107 4.50 -10.27 16.41
C VAL A 107 4.81 -11.64 15.79
N LYS A 108 5.70 -11.69 14.82
CA LYS A 108 6.31 -12.91 14.26
C LYS A 108 7.75 -13.04 14.72
N ASP A 109 8.33 -14.22 14.49
CA ASP A 109 9.74 -14.48 14.78
C ASP A 109 10.63 -13.45 14.10
N TRP A 110 11.39 -12.71 14.92
CA TRP A 110 12.28 -11.68 14.40
C TRP A 110 13.49 -12.33 13.69
N PRO A 111 13.82 -11.89 12.49
CA PRO A 111 15.02 -12.37 11.80
C PRO A 111 16.28 -11.96 12.58
N GLU A 112 17.39 -12.70 12.38
CA GLU A 112 18.67 -12.40 13.02
C GLU A 112 19.29 -11.11 12.44
N ILE A 113 18.73 -9.96 12.86
CA ILE A 113 19.16 -8.60 12.49
C ILE A 113 19.63 -7.90 13.75
N GLU A 114 20.87 -7.39 13.72
CA GLU A 114 21.41 -6.56 14.79
C GLU A 114 20.78 -5.16 14.73
N THR A 115 20.35 -4.65 15.89
CA THR A 115 19.76 -3.33 16.03
C THR A 115 19.94 -2.83 17.46
N ASP A 116 20.07 -1.51 17.62
CA ASP A 116 20.11 -0.86 18.93
C ASP A 116 18.71 -0.72 19.56
N ALA A 117 17.64 -0.91 18.78
CA ALA A 117 16.27 -0.84 19.27
C ALA A 117 15.92 -2.08 20.09
N GLU A 118 15.21 -1.89 21.21
CA GLU A 118 14.70 -3.03 22.00
C GLU A 118 13.66 -3.79 21.19
N ILE A 119 13.81 -5.12 21.10
CA ILE A 119 12.89 -6.02 20.42
C ILE A 119 11.96 -6.66 21.47
N ILE A 120 10.66 -6.46 21.30
CA ILE A 120 9.59 -7.04 22.11
C ILE A 120 9.03 -8.23 21.34
N SER A 121 9.36 -9.45 21.78
CA SER A 121 8.80 -10.69 21.20
C SER A 121 7.32 -10.82 21.50
N ILE A 122 6.63 -11.69 20.77
CA ILE A 122 5.19 -11.97 20.95
C ILE A 122 4.89 -12.42 22.39
N ASP A 123 5.75 -13.24 23.02
CA ASP A 123 5.57 -13.67 24.41
C ASP A 123 5.65 -12.49 25.39
N LYS A 124 6.62 -11.57 25.18
CA LYS A 124 6.73 -10.37 26.00
C LYS A 124 5.56 -9.42 25.75
N LEU A 125 5.11 -9.27 24.51
CA LEU A 125 3.94 -8.48 24.15
C LEU A 125 2.67 -9.01 24.86
N ASN A 126 2.44 -10.32 24.83
CA ASN A 126 1.32 -10.96 25.52
C ASN A 126 1.38 -10.72 27.05
N ASN A 127 2.56 -10.73 27.64
CA ASN A 127 2.72 -10.39 29.06
C ASN A 127 2.38 -8.92 29.33
N ILE A 128 2.82 -7.99 28.48
CA ILE A 128 2.47 -6.57 28.59
C ILE A 128 0.94 -6.38 28.54
N CYS A 129 0.26 -7.03 27.60
CA CYS A 129 -1.21 -6.95 27.46
C CYS A 129 -1.96 -7.61 28.64
N ALA A 130 -1.37 -8.61 29.29
CA ALA A 130 -1.95 -9.26 30.47
C ALA A 130 -1.76 -8.46 31.77
N GLU A 131 -0.76 -7.60 31.85
CA GLU A 131 -0.50 -6.73 32.98
C GLU A 131 -1.42 -5.50 32.92
N LEU A 132 -2.55 -5.55 33.67
CA LEU A 132 -3.49 -4.43 33.81
C LEU A 132 -2.88 -3.32 34.68
N GLU A 133 -1.87 -2.64 34.20
CA GLU A 133 -1.36 -1.45 34.86
C GLU A 133 -2.25 -0.24 34.59
N THR A 134 -2.43 0.61 35.60
CA THR A 134 -3.08 1.90 35.41
C THR A 134 -2.22 2.78 34.52
N VAL A 135 -2.67 2.96 33.29
CA VAL A 135 -2.02 3.88 32.35
C VAL A 135 -2.25 5.30 32.80
N GLY A 136 -1.19 6.10 32.86
CA GLY A 136 -1.27 7.54 33.14
C GLY A 136 -2.01 8.29 32.02
N SER A 137 -2.02 9.62 32.09
CA SER A 137 -2.54 10.42 30.96
C SER A 137 -1.70 10.18 29.73
N LEU A 138 -2.31 9.63 28.68
CA LEU A 138 -1.68 9.43 27.38
C LEU A 138 -1.70 10.73 26.56
N GLU A 139 -0.67 10.93 25.77
CA GLU A 139 -0.56 12.03 24.81
C GLU A 139 -0.56 11.46 23.38
N PRO A 140 -1.71 11.18 22.78
CA PRO A 140 -1.78 10.53 21.47
C PRO A 140 -1.26 11.42 20.35
N VAL A 141 -0.93 10.79 19.22
CA VAL A 141 -0.61 11.48 17.97
C VAL A 141 -1.83 12.26 17.50
N VAL A 142 -1.68 13.56 17.26
CA VAL A 142 -2.75 14.44 16.79
C VAL A 142 -2.24 15.45 15.76
N GLY A 143 -3.17 16.03 15.00
CA GLY A 143 -2.89 17.14 14.10
C GLY A 143 -1.86 16.78 13.01
N LEU A 144 -0.79 17.53 12.93
CA LEU A 144 0.28 17.34 11.93
C LEU A 144 1.38 16.36 12.40
N GLU A 145 1.26 15.76 13.57
CA GLU A 145 2.17 14.72 14.02
C GLU A 145 2.05 13.48 13.13
N THR A 146 3.17 12.80 12.87
CA THR A 146 3.20 11.61 12.02
C THR A 146 2.50 10.46 12.72
N TYR A 147 1.48 9.90 12.07
CA TYR A 147 0.66 8.81 12.59
C TYR A 147 1.22 7.45 12.18
N TYR A 148 1.58 7.30 10.90
CA TYR A 148 2.27 6.12 10.39
C TYR A 148 3.29 6.48 9.30
N ILE A 149 4.20 5.54 9.06
CA ILE A 149 5.20 5.66 8.01
C ILE A 149 5.18 4.36 7.21
N ILE A 150 4.89 4.45 5.91
CA ILE A 150 4.96 3.31 4.99
C ILE A 150 6.16 3.48 4.06
N PHE A 151 6.96 2.42 3.94
CA PHE A 151 8.14 2.41 3.10
C PHE A 151 7.82 1.96 1.68
N THR A 152 8.20 2.77 0.69
CA THR A 152 8.05 2.48 -0.73
C THR A 152 9.42 2.28 -1.39
N SER A 153 9.45 1.68 -2.59
CA SER A 153 10.68 1.56 -3.38
C SER A 153 11.30 2.93 -3.68
N GLY A 154 12.62 2.98 -3.76
CA GLY A 154 13.36 4.18 -4.05
C GLY A 154 14.31 4.02 -5.22
N THR A 155 14.40 4.99 -6.13
CA THR A 155 15.26 4.95 -7.33
C THR A 155 16.76 4.71 -7.08
N THR A 156 17.20 4.77 -5.83
CA THR A 156 18.61 4.56 -5.41
C THR A 156 18.82 3.25 -4.66
N GLY A 157 17.86 2.33 -4.68
CA GLY A 157 17.92 1.09 -3.89
C GLY A 157 17.55 1.25 -2.42
N VAL A 158 17.54 2.46 -1.89
CA VAL A 158 17.17 2.73 -0.49
C VAL A 158 15.67 3.04 -0.40
N PRO A 159 14.89 2.31 0.42
CA PRO A 159 13.47 2.57 0.60
C PRO A 159 13.17 3.98 1.14
N LYS A 160 12.03 4.54 0.70
CA LYS A 160 11.56 5.87 1.15
C LYS A 160 10.42 5.72 2.15
N GLY A 161 10.57 6.22 3.37
CA GLY A 161 9.51 6.24 4.38
C GLY A 161 8.58 7.43 4.21
N VAL A 162 7.37 7.22 3.70
CA VAL A 162 6.36 8.29 3.53
C VAL A 162 5.68 8.56 4.86
N GLN A 163 5.74 9.81 5.33
CA GLN A 163 5.21 10.22 6.63
C GLN A 163 3.78 10.74 6.53
N ILE A 164 2.82 9.97 7.01
CA ILE A 164 1.41 10.36 7.02
C ILE A 164 1.02 10.91 8.39
N SER A 165 0.48 12.13 8.43
CA SER A 165 0.02 12.75 9.67
C SER A 165 -1.37 12.26 10.08
N HIS A 166 -1.73 12.48 11.36
CA HIS A 166 -3.09 12.21 11.83
C HIS A 166 -4.15 12.97 11.02
N ASN A 167 -3.89 14.23 10.64
CA ASN A 167 -4.82 15.02 9.83
C ASN A 167 -4.96 14.46 8.39
N ASN A 168 -3.89 13.97 7.79
CA ASN A 168 -3.97 13.31 6.49
C ASN A 168 -4.87 12.08 6.55
N LEU A 169 -4.62 11.20 7.55
CA LEU A 169 -5.44 10.00 7.76
C LEU A 169 -6.89 10.35 8.08
N LEU A 170 -7.13 11.35 8.93
CA LEU A 170 -8.47 11.80 9.29
C LEU A 170 -9.27 12.32 8.08
N SER A 171 -8.61 13.09 7.20
CA SER A 171 -9.17 13.56 5.94
C SER A 171 -9.59 12.40 5.03
N PHE A 172 -8.71 11.40 4.87
CA PHE A 172 -8.97 10.21 4.07
C PHE A 172 -10.14 9.38 4.63
N VAL A 173 -10.11 9.04 5.91
CA VAL A 173 -11.15 8.22 6.55
C VAL A 173 -12.51 8.91 6.52
N ASN A 174 -12.58 10.22 6.79
CA ASN A 174 -13.84 10.96 6.71
C ASN A 174 -14.43 10.96 5.29
N TRP A 175 -13.59 11.07 4.26
CA TRP A 175 -14.05 11.01 2.88
C TRP A 175 -14.62 9.63 2.56
N GLU A 176 -13.94 8.58 2.95
CA GLU A 176 -14.38 7.20 2.69
C GLU A 176 -15.69 6.87 3.40
N LEU A 177 -15.82 7.22 4.67
CA LEU A 177 -17.05 7.03 5.44
C LEU A 177 -18.26 7.84 4.90
N THR A 178 -18.00 8.91 4.15
CA THR A 178 -19.05 9.80 3.64
C THR A 178 -19.50 9.40 2.24
N ASP A 179 -18.55 9.08 1.35
CA ASP A 179 -18.82 9.01 -0.09
C ASP A 179 -19.02 7.57 -0.61
N PHE A 180 -18.46 6.56 0.07
CA PHE A 180 -18.46 5.18 -0.45
C PHE A 180 -19.54 4.26 0.13
N GLY A 181 -20.53 4.80 0.85
CA GLY A 181 -21.67 4.03 1.35
C GLY A 181 -21.31 3.11 2.52
N ILE A 182 -20.19 3.35 3.19
CA ILE A 182 -19.82 2.65 4.41
C ILE A 182 -20.73 3.10 5.55
N THR A 183 -21.33 2.13 6.23
CA THR A 183 -22.21 2.34 7.38
C THR A 183 -21.65 1.70 8.64
N GLU A 184 -22.22 2.06 9.79
CA GLU A 184 -21.80 1.52 11.09
C GLU A 184 -21.87 -0.02 11.10
N GLY A 185 -20.78 -0.65 11.56
CA GLY A 185 -20.74 -2.06 11.87
C GLY A 185 -20.54 -3.01 10.68
N MET A 186 -20.20 -2.48 9.51
CA MET A 186 -19.91 -3.31 8.35
C MET A 186 -18.67 -4.21 8.56
N ARG A 187 -18.67 -5.36 7.91
CA ARG A 187 -17.58 -6.35 7.93
C ARG A 187 -16.70 -6.17 6.69
N PHE A 188 -15.42 -5.92 6.91
CA PHE A 188 -14.44 -5.67 5.87
C PHE A 188 -13.56 -6.89 5.62
N LEU A 189 -13.22 -7.15 4.37
CA LEU A 189 -12.09 -8.00 4.04
C LEU A 189 -10.80 -7.25 4.33
N SER A 190 -9.88 -7.86 5.08
CA SER A 190 -8.50 -7.36 5.25
C SER A 190 -7.55 -8.35 4.60
N GLN A 191 -6.99 -7.97 3.45
CA GLN A 191 -6.10 -8.83 2.67
C GLN A 191 -4.81 -8.14 2.24
N ALA A 192 -4.80 -6.81 2.17
CA ALA A 192 -3.60 -6.08 1.84
C ALA A 192 -2.61 -6.10 3.03
N PRO A 193 -1.31 -6.36 2.78
CA PRO A 193 -0.30 -6.27 3.82
C PRO A 193 -0.29 -4.88 4.45
N TYR A 194 -0.06 -4.79 5.77
CA TYR A 194 -0.03 -3.49 6.46
C TYR A 194 1.14 -2.58 6.02
N SER A 195 2.18 -3.13 5.41
CA SER A 195 3.26 -2.38 4.78
C SER A 195 2.87 -1.73 3.44
N PHE A 196 1.68 -2.04 2.93
CA PHE A 196 1.08 -1.46 1.73
C PHE A 196 -0.11 -0.59 2.11
N ASP A 197 -0.13 0.68 1.65
CA ASP A 197 -1.11 1.69 2.08
C ASP A 197 -2.57 1.38 1.70
N LEU A 198 -2.81 0.43 0.79
CA LEU A 198 -4.14 -0.08 0.51
C LEU A 198 -4.82 -0.65 1.76
N SER A 199 -4.05 -1.21 2.72
CA SER A 199 -4.55 -1.70 3.99
C SER A 199 -5.19 -0.61 4.86
N VAL A 200 -4.82 0.64 4.66
CA VAL A 200 -5.41 1.79 5.37
C VAL A 200 -6.87 2.00 4.97
N MET A 201 -7.24 1.62 3.72
CA MET A 201 -8.58 1.74 3.15
C MET A 201 -9.58 0.73 3.75
N ASP A 202 -9.13 -0.40 4.29
CA ASP A 202 -10.00 -1.30 5.06
C ASP A 202 -9.89 -1.07 6.57
N LEU A 203 -8.67 -0.90 7.09
CA LEU A 203 -8.37 -0.84 8.51
C LEU A 203 -9.10 0.29 9.24
N TYR A 204 -8.84 1.53 8.85
CA TYR A 204 -9.34 2.67 9.63
C TYR A 204 -10.82 2.96 9.43
N PRO A 205 -11.41 2.84 8.23
CA PRO A 205 -12.86 2.93 8.07
C PRO A 205 -13.61 1.85 8.87
N ALA A 206 -13.12 0.60 8.88
CA ALA A 206 -13.70 -0.45 9.72
C ALA A 206 -13.64 -0.07 11.21
N LEU A 207 -12.45 0.22 11.74
CA LEU A 207 -12.25 0.49 13.16
C LEU A 207 -13.02 1.74 13.64
N THR A 208 -13.05 2.80 12.86
CA THR A 208 -13.71 4.05 13.25
C THR A 208 -15.23 4.01 13.15
N SER A 209 -15.77 3.17 12.24
CA SER A 209 -17.23 2.95 12.09
C SER A 209 -17.78 1.85 12.99
N GLY A 210 -16.96 1.21 13.83
CA GLY A 210 -17.37 0.06 14.65
C GLY A 210 -17.62 -1.20 13.84
N GLY A 211 -17.00 -1.30 12.69
CA GLY A 211 -16.99 -2.49 11.82
C GLY A 211 -16.03 -3.55 12.33
N SER A 212 -15.89 -4.63 11.58
CA SER A 212 -14.92 -5.68 11.86
C SER A 212 -14.08 -6.01 10.63
N LEU A 213 -12.88 -6.50 10.88
CA LEU A 213 -11.93 -6.96 9.87
C LEU A 213 -11.94 -8.49 9.84
N THR A 214 -11.96 -9.07 8.64
CA THR A 214 -11.79 -10.50 8.41
C THR A 214 -10.49 -10.67 7.61
N PRO A 215 -9.42 -11.16 8.23
CA PRO A 215 -8.13 -11.31 7.55
C PRO A 215 -8.18 -12.44 6.53
N MET A 216 -7.53 -12.24 5.39
CA MET A 216 -7.26 -13.28 4.41
C MET A 216 -5.76 -13.44 4.26
N ALA A 217 -5.23 -14.50 4.86
CA ALA A 217 -3.80 -14.76 4.90
C ALA A 217 -3.20 -14.96 3.49
N LYS A 218 -1.93 -14.59 3.32
CA LYS A 218 -1.17 -14.69 2.07
C LYS A 218 -1.12 -16.13 1.52
N GLU A 219 -1.09 -17.11 2.41
CA GLU A 219 -1.12 -18.55 2.08
C GLU A 219 -2.42 -18.94 1.37
N VAL A 220 -3.56 -18.36 1.80
CA VAL A 220 -4.87 -18.58 1.15
C VAL A 220 -4.90 -17.90 -0.22
N ILE A 221 -4.38 -16.68 -0.32
CA ILE A 221 -4.32 -15.92 -1.59
C ILE A 221 -3.47 -16.66 -2.63
N ASN A 222 -2.37 -17.29 -2.22
CA ASN A 222 -1.44 -18.00 -3.08
C ASN A 222 -1.90 -19.44 -3.43
N ASP A 223 -2.85 -20.00 -2.69
CA ASP A 223 -3.47 -21.30 -2.99
C ASP A 223 -4.86 -21.10 -3.62
N PHE A 224 -4.92 -21.10 -4.95
CA PHE A 224 -6.17 -20.88 -5.68
C PHE A 224 -7.29 -21.85 -5.31
N LYS A 225 -6.96 -23.08 -4.90
CA LYS A 225 -7.97 -24.05 -4.46
C LYS A 225 -8.60 -23.61 -3.14
N GLN A 226 -7.79 -23.16 -2.19
CA GLN A 226 -8.29 -22.63 -0.92
C GLN A 226 -9.04 -21.32 -1.15
N LEU A 227 -8.49 -20.40 -1.92
CA LEU A 227 -9.11 -19.13 -2.25
C LEU A 227 -10.50 -19.32 -2.87
N PHE A 228 -10.62 -20.12 -3.93
CA PHE A 228 -11.90 -20.35 -4.64
C PHE A 228 -12.92 -21.12 -3.78
N THR A 229 -12.47 -21.96 -2.84
CA THR A 229 -13.35 -22.60 -1.87
C THR A 229 -13.89 -21.59 -0.86
N LEU A 230 -13.08 -20.61 -0.46
CA LEU A 230 -13.44 -19.63 0.55
C LEU A 230 -14.36 -18.53 -0.01
N LEU A 231 -14.08 -18.03 -1.23
CA LEU A 231 -14.78 -16.88 -1.82
C LEU A 231 -16.30 -16.92 -1.70
N PRO A 232 -17.01 -17.99 -2.10
CA PRO A 232 -18.48 -18.02 -2.04
C PRO A 232 -19.03 -18.15 -0.61
N THR A 233 -18.17 -18.31 0.39
CA THR A 233 -18.57 -18.46 1.81
C THR A 233 -18.26 -17.23 2.66
N LEU A 234 -17.67 -16.18 2.05
CA LEU A 234 -17.29 -14.98 2.77
C LEU A 234 -18.51 -14.22 3.29
N ALA A 235 -18.47 -13.92 4.59
CA ALA A 235 -19.53 -13.17 5.26
C ALA A 235 -19.13 -11.69 5.45
N ILE A 236 -18.58 -11.06 4.42
CA ILE A 236 -18.11 -9.67 4.40
C ILE A 236 -19.09 -8.76 3.65
N GLU A 237 -19.02 -7.47 3.91
CA GLU A 237 -19.88 -6.46 3.30
C GLU A 237 -19.07 -5.44 2.47
N VAL A 238 -17.80 -5.23 2.82
CA VAL A 238 -16.89 -4.33 2.12
C VAL A 238 -15.65 -5.09 1.66
N TRP A 239 -15.35 -4.96 0.39
CA TRP A 239 -14.18 -5.54 -0.27
C TRP A 239 -13.22 -4.45 -0.67
N VAL A 240 -11.98 -4.52 -0.21
CA VAL A 240 -10.89 -3.63 -0.64
C VAL A 240 -9.81 -4.47 -1.30
N SER A 241 -9.44 -4.17 -2.53
CA SER A 241 -8.32 -4.87 -3.20
C SER A 241 -7.76 -4.09 -4.38
N THR A 242 -6.65 -4.62 -4.92
CA THR A 242 -6.21 -4.25 -6.26
C THR A 242 -7.09 -4.91 -7.32
N PRO A 243 -7.23 -4.29 -8.51
CA PRO A 243 -7.90 -4.92 -9.66
C PRO A 243 -7.31 -6.27 -10.07
N SER A 244 -6.00 -6.45 -9.95
CA SER A 244 -5.34 -7.71 -10.30
C SER A 244 -5.75 -8.86 -9.37
N PHE A 245 -5.89 -8.63 -8.08
CA PHE A 245 -6.41 -9.64 -7.16
C PHE A 245 -7.88 -9.98 -7.47
N MET A 246 -8.68 -8.97 -7.80
CA MET A 246 -10.07 -9.20 -8.22
C MET A 246 -10.14 -10.01 -9.52
N ASP A 247 -9.27 -9.80 -10.50
CA ASP A 247 -9.23 -10.61 -11.72
C ASP A 247 -9.05 -12.11 -11.41
N ILE A 248 -8.22 -12.45 -10.40
CA ILE A 248 -8.05 -13.82 -9.91
C ILE A 248 -9.34 -14.33 -9.25
N CYS A 249 -9.95 -13.55 -8.36
CA CYS A 249 -11.18 -13.94 -7.68
C CYS A 249 -12.34 -14.17 -8.66
N LEU A 250 -12.44 -13.37 -9.72
CA LEU A 250 -13.46 -13.51 -10.78
C LEU A 250 -13.24 -14.74 -11.69
N MET A 251 -12.15 -15.50 -11.51
CA MET A 251 -12.01 -16.81 -12.16
C MET A 251 -12.92 -17.87 -11.51
N GLU A 252 -13.32 -17.68 -10.25
CA GLU A 252 -14.30 -18.54 -9.58
C GLU A 252 -15.71 -18.17 -10.04
N PRO A 253 -16.45 -19.10 -10.72
CA PRO A 253 -17.77 -18.80 -11.28
C PRO A 253 -18.84 -18.48 -10.22
N THR A 254 -18.71 -19.05 -9.02
CA THR A 254 -19.68 -18.88 -7.91
C THR A 254 -19.34 -17.66 -7.02
N PHE A 255 -18.32 -16.90 -7.37
CA PHE A 255 -18.07 -15.60 -6.73
C PHE A 255 -18.93 -14.53 -7.41
N ASP A 256 -20.16 -14.41 -6.96
CA ASP A 256 -21.20 -13.52 -7.44
C ASP A 256 -22.16 -13.09 -6.32
N GLY A 257 -23.08 -12.18 -6.62
CA GLY A 257 -24.06 -11.66 -5.65
C GLY A 257 -25.19 -12.63 -5.29
N GLU A 258 -25.30 -13.79 -5.93
CA GLU A 258 -26.24 -14.83 -5.51
C GLU A 258 -25.65 -15.70 -4.40
N HIS A 259 -24.33 -15.95 -4.43
CA HIS A 259 -23.62 -16.76 -3.45
C HIS A 259 -23.03 -15.92 -2.31
N VAL A 260 -22.63 -14.67 -2.58
CA VAL A 260 -22.06 -13.73 -1.60
C VAL A 260 -22.95 -12.49 -1.51
N ASP A 261 -24.19 -12.70 -1.08
CA ASP A 261 -25.26 -11.68 -0.99
C ASP A 261 -24.97 -10.59 0.05
N SER A 262 -24.04 -10.85 0.96
CA SER A 262 -23.60 -9.88 1.96
C SER A 262 -22.74 -8.73 1.39
N LEU A 263 -22.06 -8.90 0.24
CA LEU A 263 -21.20 -7.90 -0.36
C LEU A 263 -22.00 -6.70 -0.88
N LYS A 264 -21.69 -5.52 -0.34
CA LYS A 264 -22.36 -4.26 -0.65
C LYS A 264 -21.47 -3.21 -1.33
N VAL A 265 -20.17 -3.24 -1.03
CA VAL A 265 -19.22 -2.24 -1.50
C VAL A 265 -17.92 -2.91 -1.96
N PHE A 266 -17.45 -2.52 -3.14
CA PHE A 266 -16.11 -2.83 -3.64
C PHE A 266 -15.32 -1.53 -3.81
N LEU A 267 -14.11 -1.49 -3.25
CA LEU A 267 -13.17 -0.38 -3.37
C LEU A 267 -11.89 -0.87 -4.04
N PHE A 268 -11.54 -0.27 -5.16
CA PHE A 268 -10.33 -0.59 -5.91
C PHE A 268 -9.37 0.57 -5.92
N CYS A 269 -8.11 0.30 -5.58
CA CYS A 269 -7.00 1.23 -5.67
C CYS A 269 -5.71 0.50 -6.03
N GLY A 270 -4.64 1.25 -6.26
CA GLY A 270 -3.29 0.71 -6.47
C GLY A 270 -2.95 0.40 -7.92
N GLU A 271 -3.92 0.08 -8.77
CA GLU A 271 -3.76 -0.17 -10.21
C GLU A 271 -4.89 0.45 -11.01
N GLU A 272 -4.74 0.46 -12.33
CA GLU A 272 -5.84 0.77 -13.22
C GLU A 272 -6.88 -0.34 -13.18
N LEU A 273 -8.16 0.02 -12.98
CA LEU A 273 -9.28 -0.90 -13.08
C LEU A 273 -9.66 -1.12 -14.56
N PRO A 274 -9.42 -2.31 -15.15
CA PRO A 274 -9.78 -2.57 -16.53
C PRO A 274 -11.29 -2.55 -16.72
N LYS A 275 -11.73 -2.01 -17.84
CA LYS A 275 -13.16 -2.00 -18.20
C LYS A 275 -13.78 -3.41 -18.22
N ALA A 276 -13.03 -4.41 -18.67
CA ALA A 276 -13.49 -5.81 -18.69
C ALA A 276 -13.72 -6.39 -17.27
N THR A 277 -12.83 -6.07 -16.32
CA THR A 277 -12.98 -6.44 -14.91
C THR A 277 -14.17 -5.72 -14.28
N ALA A 278 -14.27 -4.40 -14.52
CA ALA A 278 -15.37 -3.58 -14.06
C ALA A 278 -16.74 -4.08 -14.59
N GLN A 279 -16.83 -4.46 -15.87
CA GLN A 279 -18.04 -5.01 -16.46
C GLN A 279 -18.45 -6.33 -15.78
N LYS A 280 -17.50 -7.26 -15.57
CA LYS A 280 -17.77 -8.51 -14.87
C LYS A 280 -18.31 -8.28 -13.45
N LEU A 281 -17.79 -7.28 -12.74
CA LEU A 281 -18.24 -6.93 -11.39
C LEU A 281 -19.67 -6.39 -11.42
N VAL A 282 -19.99 -5.46 -12.34
CA VAL A 282 -21.36 -4.93 -12.51
C VAL A 282 -22.36 -6.05 -12.86
N ASP A 283 -21.96 -7.00 -13.70
CA ASP A 283 -22.81 -8.12 -14.11
C ASP A 283 -23.03 -9.12 -12.97
N ARG A 284 -21.97 -9.43 -12.19
CA ARG A 284 -22.02 -10.46 -11.14
C ARG A 284 -22.55 -9.94 -9.81
N PHE A 285 -22.38 -8.66 -9.50
CA PHE A 285 -22.78 -8.05 -8.23
C PHE A 285 -23.69 -6.83 -8.47
N PRO A 286 -24.85 -7.00 -9.11
CA PRO A 286 -25.72 -5.90 -9.53
C PRO A 286 -26.30 -5.08 -8.36
N GLN A 287 -26.21 -5.57 -7.11
CA GLN A 287 -26.69 -4.89 -5.91
C GLN A 287 -25.58 -4.19 -5.15
N ALA A 288 -24.32 -4.46 -5.48
CA ALA A 288 -23.18 -3.83 -4.83
C ALA A 288 -22.77 -2.53 -5.54
N ARG A 289 -22.25 -1.59 -4.75
CA ARG A 289 -21.60 -0.40 -5.27
C ARG A 289 -20.13 -0.68 -5.53
N ILE A 290 -19.63 -0.27 -6.66
CA ILE A 290 -18.26 -0.53 -7.09
C ILE A 290 -17.57 0.81 -7.28
N PHE A 291 -16.43 1.01 -6.65
CA PHE A 291 -15.66 2.26 -6.75
C PHE A 291 -14.25 2.01 -7.28
N ASN A 292 -13.87 2.81 -8.26
CA ASN A 292 -12.49 2.96 -8.69
C ASN A 292 -11.91 4.21 -8.03
N THR A 293 -10.80 4.08 -7.32
CA THR A 293 -10.13 5.18 -6.63
C THR A 293 -8.68 5.32 -7.07
N TYR A 294 -8.12 6.50 -6.87
CA TYR A 294 -6.75 6.81 -7.27
C TYR A 294 -6.07 7.72 -6.25
N GLY A 295 -4.81 7.42 -5.97
CA GLY A 295 -3.86 8.24 -5.25
C GLY A 295 -2.52 7.53 -5.08
N PRO A 296 -1.44 8.29 -4.84
CA PRO A 296 -0.15 7.77 -4.40
C PRO A 296 -0.09 7.74 -2.87
N THR A 297 0.81 6.95 -2.31
CA THR A 297 1.09 6.87 -0.86
C THR A 297 1.44 8.25 -0.28
N GLU A 298 2.14 9.08 -1.05
CA GLU A 298 2.52 10.46 -0.70
C GLU A 298 1.31 11.42 -0.56
N ALA A 299 0.13 10.99 -1.03
CA ALA A 299 -1.11 11.73 -0.85
C ALA A 299 -2.19 10.89 -0.12
N THR A 300 -1.76 10.02 0.79
CA THR A 300 -2.61 9.27 1.73
C THR A 300 -3.62 8.37 1.01
N VAL A 301 -3.14 7.29 0.44
CA VAL A 301 -3.87 6.19 -0.21
C VAL A 301 -4.60 6.62 -1.48
N ALA A 302 -5.62 7.48 -1.37
CA ALA A 302 -6.42 7.92 -2.51
C ALA A 302 -6.98 9.34 -2.33
N ILE A 303 -7.10 10.07 -3.46
CA ILE A 303 -7.58 11.46 -3.50
C ILE A 303 -8.77 11.64 -4.42
N SER A 304 -9.05 10.66 -5.27
CA SER A 304 -10.19 10.71 -6.18
C SER A 304 -10.89 9.37 -6.28
N GLY A 305 -12.15 9.37 -6.65
CA GLY A 305 -12.93 8.17 -6.83
C GLY A 305 -14.16 8.37 -7.72
N VAL A 306 -14.63 7.27 -8.32
CA VAL A 306 -15.85 7.23 -9.10
C VAL A 306 -16.59 5.93 -8.87
N GLU A 307 -17.91 6.01 -8.74
CA GLU A 307 -18.77 4.83 -8.74
C GLU A 307 -18.88 4.26 -10.16
N VAL A 308 -18.52 3.01 -10.31
CA VAL A 308 -18.53 2.28 -11.58
C VAL A 308 -19.93 1.72 -11.81
N THR A 309 -20.63 2.30 -12.76
CA THR A 309 -21.98 1.88 -13.19
C THR A 309 -21.95 1.47 -14.64
N GLN A 310 -23.01 0.78 -15.13
CA GLN A 310 -23.13 0.48 -16.55
C GLN A 310 -23.08 1.75 -17.41
N ALA A 311 -23.75 2.82 -16.98
CA ALA A 311 -23.73 4.10 -17.69
C ALA A 311 -22.30 4.68 -17.83
N LEU A 312 -21.50 4.61 -16.77
CA LEU A 312 -20.09 5.03 -16.82
C LEU A 312 -19.29 4.17 -17.81
N LEU A 313 -19.51 2.84 -17.80
CA LEU A 313 -18.80 1.93 -18.70
C LEU A 313 -19.22 2.14 -20.16
N ASP A 314 -20.46 2.55 -20.43
CA ASP A 314 -20.92 2.87 -21.79
C ASP A 314 -20.33 4.20 -22.28
N GLU A 315 -20.14 5.17 -21.39
CA GLU A 315 -19.62 6.51 -21.71
C GLU A 315 -18.10 6.52 -21.94
N TYR A 316 -17.33 5.79 -21.10
CA TYR A 316 -15.86 5.84 -21.13
C TYR A 316 -15.26 4.55 -21.73
N SER A 317 -14.28 4.70 -22.62
CA SER A 317 -13.50 3.57 -23.16
C SER A 317 -12.53 2.98 -22.12
N ARG A 318 -12.10 3.80 -21.16
CA ARG A 318 -11.21 3.48 -20.04
C ARG A 318 -11.86 3.99 -18.76
N VAL A 319 -11.85 3.20 -17.68
CA VAL A 319 -12.48 3.62 -16.43
C VAL A 319 -11.76 4.85 -15.86
N PRO A 320 -12.48 5.97 -15.63
CA PRO A 320 -11.88 7.16 -15.02
C PRO A 320 -11.32 6.90 -13.61
N ILE A 321 -10.35 7.71 -13.19
CA ILE A 321 -9.86 7.69 -11.81
C ILE A 321 -10.67 8.60 -10.89
N GLY A 322 -11.69 9.26 -11.41
CA GLY A 322 -12.80 9.80 -10.65
C GLY A 322 -12.75 11.29 -10.36
N ARG A 323 -13.59 11.70 -9.43
CA ARG A 323 -13.66 13.09 -8.95
C ARG A 323 -12.82 13.24 -7.69
N VAL A 324 -12.12 14.36 -7.60
CA VAL A 324 -11.25 14.69 -6.47
C VAL A 324 -12.11 14.98 -5.22
N LYS A 325 -11.67 14.49 -4.06
CA LYS A 325 -12.33 14.76 -2.78
C LYS A 325 -12.26 16.26 -2.40
N LYS A 326 -13.20 16.73 -1.58
CA LYS A 326 -13.48 18.16 -1.38
C LYS A 326 -12.34 18.99 -0.81
N ASP A 327 -11.48 18.42 0.03
CA ASP A 327 -10.40 19.12 0.72
C ASP A 327 -9.03 18.92 0.04
N THR A 328 -9.06 18.46 -1.20
CA THR A 328 -7.90 18.24 -2.06
C THR A 328 -8.15 18.90 -3.41
N THR A 329 -7.11 19.47 -4.00
CA THR A 329 -7.13 20.05 -5.34
C THR A 329 -6.15 19.31 -6.23
N VAL A 330 -6.54 19.11 -7.49
CA VAL A 330 -5.63 18.57 -8.51
C VAL A 330 -5.39 19.63 -9.57
N TYR A 331 -4.13 19.81 -9.91
CA TYR A 331 -3.66 20.64 -11.02
C TYR A 331 -3.05 19.74 -12.08
N ILE A 332 -3.29 20.05 -13.34
CA ILE A 332 -2.63 19.39 -14.47
C ILE A 332 -1.55 20.33 -14.99
N MET A 333 -0.28 19.93 -14.92
CA MET A 333 0.85 20.78 -15.16
C MET A 333 1.77 20.30 -16.28
N THR A 334 2.31 21.22 -17.06
CA THR A 334 3.39 20.98 -18.02
C THR A 334 4.42 22.10 -17.90
N ASN A 335 5.71 21.75 -17.68
CA ASN A 335 6.79 22.71 -17.47
C ASN A 335 6.47 23.74 -16.36
N ASP A 336 5.96 23.27 -15.23
CA ASP A 336 5.58 24.07 -14.05
C ASP A 336 4.44 25.08 -14.28
N GLN A 337 3.69 24.92 -15.36
CA GLN A 337 2.53 25.75 -15.66
C GLN A 337 1.28 24.88 -15.76
N GLU A 338 0.19 25.38 -15.18
CA GLU A 338 -1.12 24.75 -15.30
C GLU A 338 -1.60 24.80 -16.77
N VAL A 339 -2.07 23.66 -17.28
CA VAL A 339 -2.59 23.55 -18.65
C VAL A 339 -4.10 23.76 -18.69
N SER A 340 -4.65 23.98 -19.88
CA SER A 340 -6.10 24.17 -20.07
C SER A 340 -6.87 22.86 -19.81
N THR A 341 -8.14 22.99 -19.43
CA THR A 341 -9.04 21.85 -19.24
C THR A 341 -9.04 20.94 -20.48
N GLY A 342 -8.85 19.64 -20.27
CA GLY A 342 -8.80 18.63 -21.32
C GLY A 342 -7.42 18.39 -21.96
N GLU A 343 -6.42 19.22 -21.66
CA GLU A 343 -5.02 18.96 -22.04
C GLU A 343 -4.36 17.99 -21.08
N VAL A 344 -3.43 17.18 -21.59
CA VAL A 344 -2.67 16.20 -20.81
C VAL A 344 -1.43 16.86 -20.22
N GLY A 345 -1.18 16.59 -18.93
CA GLY A 345 0.02 17.00 -18.21
C GLY A 345 0.25 16.15 -16.97
N GLU A 346 1.23 16.51 -16.15
CA GLU A 346 1.46 15.88 -14.86
C GLU A 346 0.32 16.17 -13.89
N ILE A 347 -0.18 15.14 -13.23
CA ILE A 347 -1.12 15.27 -12.11
C ILE A 347 -0.34 15.77 -10.88
N VAL A 348 -0.65 16.98 -10.42
CA VAL A 348 -0.12 17.55 -9.19
C VAL A 348 -1.24 17.62 -8.17
N ILE A 349 -1.02 17.04 -6.99
CA ILE A 349 -2.00 16.98 -5.90
C ILE A 349 -1.65 18.05 -4.86
N ALA A 350 -2.63 18.83 -4.41
CA ALA A 350 -2.44 19.82 -3.35
C ALA A 350 -3.55 19.74 -2.29
N GLY A 351 -3.22 20.04 -1.04
CA GLY A 351 -4.18 20.14 0.06
C GLY A 351 -4.00 19.10 1.17
N ALA A 352 -5.10 18.78 1.86
CA ALA A 352 -5.12 18.01 3.11
C ALA A 352 -4.61 16.57 3.00
N SER A 353 -4.57 16.00 1.79
CA SER A 353 -4.08 14.64 1.55
C SER A 353 -2.56 14.54 1.48
N VAL A 354 -1.86 15.65 1.16
CA VAL A 354 -0.42 15.63 0.91
C VAL A 354 0.35 15.36 2.18
N SER A 355 1.19 14.33 2.17
CA SER A 355 1.99 13.88 3.31
C SER A 355 3.08 14.89 3.69
N LYS A 356 3.77 14.62 4.79
CA LYS A 356 4.87 15.47 5.29
C LYS A 356 6.17 15.30 4.49
N GLY A 357 6.19 14.42 3.49
CA GLY A 357 7.38 14.04 2.75
C GLY A 357 8.04 12.76 3.26
N TYR A 358 9.29 12.57 2.87
CA TYR A 358 10.06 11.37 3.16
C TYR A 358 10.87 11.49 4.45
N LEU A 359 10.79 10.49 5.30
CA LEU A 359 11.54 10.42 6.56
C LEU A 359 13.05 10.50 6.28
N HIS A 360 13.73 11.39 6.98
CA HIS A 360 15.19 11.62 6.92
C HIS A 360 15.74 11.82 5.48
N ASN A 361 14.89 12.23 4.54
CA ASN A 361 15.29 12.44 3.14
C ASN A 361 14.82 13.82 2.62
N PRO A 362 15.46 14.92 3.05
CA PRO A 362 15.07 16.27 2.67
C PRO A 362 15.28 16.55 1.18
N GLU A 363 16.28 15.94 0.55
CA GLU A 363 16.59 16.15 -0.87
C GLU A 363 15.45 15.59 -1.75
N LYS A 364 15.07 14.34 -1.57
CA LYS A 364 13.94 13.74 -2.32
C LYS A 364 12.62 14.41 -1.95
N THR A 365 12.45 14.83 -0.69
CA THR A 365 11.28 15.60 -0.28
C THR A 365 11.20 16.90 -1.07
N ALA A 366 12.26 17.70 -1.12
CA ALA A 366 12.27 18.96 -1.87
C ALA A 366 12.11 18.79 -3.39
N ALA A 367 12.49 17.63 -3.94
CA ALA A 367 12.32 17.34 -5.36
C ALA A 367 10.86 17.04 -5.75
N ALA A 368 10.07 16.44 -4.85
CA ALA A 368 8.70 15.98 -5.15
C ALA A 368 7.61 16.80 -4.46
N PHE A 369 7.91 17.39 -3.30
CA PHE A 369 6.96 18.18 -2.51
C PHE A 369 7.33 19.66 -2.55
N PHE A 370 6.32 20.50 -2.67
CA PHE A 370 6.47 21.96 -2.74
C PHE A 370 5.21 22.66 -2.21
N GLU A 371 5.22 23.99 -2.20
CA GLU A 371 4.02 24.76 -1.91
C GLU A 371 3.42 25.31 -3.21
N TYR A 372 2.13 25.12 -3.41
CA TYR A 372 1.41 25.67 -4.55
C TYR A 372 0.11 26.34 -4.09
N ASN A 373 -0.09 27.59 -4.45
CA ASN A 373 -1.26 28.40 -4.05
C ASN A 373 -1.51 28.39 -2.52
N GLY A 374 -0.43 28.39 -1.72
CA GLY A 374 -0.52 28.38 -0.25
C GLY A 374 -0.90 27.05 0.37
N GLN A 375 -0.79 25.95 -0.38
CA GLN A 375 -1.08 24.60 0.06
C GLN A 375 0.13 23.68 -0.17
N PRO A 376 0.34 22.65 0.70
CA PRO A 376 1.30 21.61 0.39
C PRO A 376 0.88 20.88 -0.88
N ALA A 377 1.84 20.65 -1.77
CA ALA A 377 1.62 20.02 -3.06
C ALA A 377 2.65 18.91 -3.34
N TYR A 378 2.25 17.92 -4.14
CA TYR A 378 3.05 16.77 -4.51
C TYR A 378 2.98 16.49 -6.01
N ARG A 379 4.15 16.29 -6.64
CA ARG A 379 4.31 15.84 -8.02
C ARG A 379 4.20 14.32 -8.09
N THR A 380 3.18 13.83 -8.81
CA THR A 380 2.91 12.38 -8.82
C THR A 380 3.77 11.59 -9.79
N GLY A 381 4.28 12.24 -10.85
CA GLY A 381 4.85 11.58 -12.01
C GLY A 381 3.81 10.83 -12.87
N ASP A 382 2.53 10.95 -12.56
CA ASP A 382 1.43 10.43 -13.35
C ASP A 382 0.96 11.48 -14.37
N ALA A 383 0.69 11.07 -15.60
CA ALA A 383 0.05 11.89 -16.62
C ALA A 383 -1.47 11.73 -16.55
N GLY A 384 -2.17 12.83 -16.77
CA GLY A 384 -3.62 12.81 -16.82
C GLY A 384 -4.20 14.12 -17.32
N LYS A 385 -5.52 14.18 -17.35
CA LYS A 385 -6.29 15.38 -17.72
C LYS A 385 -7.57 15.49 -16.94
N LEU A 386 -8.06 16.71 -16.77
CA LEU A 386 -9.34 16.99 -16.13
C LEU A 386 -10.38 17.39 -17.17
N VAL A 387 -11.49 16.67 -17.24
CA VAL A 387 -12.60 16.93 -18.17
C VAL A 387 -13.90 16.93 -17.35
N ASP A 388 -14.62 18.05 -17.32
CA ASP A 388 -15.88 18.22 -16.58
C ASP A 388 -15.80 17.79 -15.10
N GLY A 389 -14.65 18.03 -14.49
CA GLY A 389 -14.34 17.66 -13.11
C GLY A 389 -14.05 16.16 -12.90
N MET A 390 -14.00 15.37 -13.99
CA MET A 390 -13.57 13.98 -13.99
C MET A 390 -12.08 13.89 -14.30
N LEU A 391 -11.29 13.27 -13.44
CA LEU A 391 -9.88 13.03 -13.64
C LEU A 391 -9.69 11.74 -14.46
N LEU A 392 -8.96 11.85 -15.56
CA LEU A 392 -8.65 10.77 -16.49
C LEU A 392 -7.14 10.51 -16.46
N TYR A 393 -6.76 9.25 -16.28
CA TYR A 393 -5.37 8.81 -16.22
C TYR A 393 -4.84 8.51 -17.64
N ASP A 394 -3.62 8.96 -17.94
CA ASP A 394 -2.98 8.82 -19.27
C ASP A 394 -1.61 8.10 -19.21
N GLY A 395 -1.27 7.49 -18.09
CA GLY A 395 -0.02 6.74 -17.91
C GLY A 395 0.98 7.41 -16.97
N ARG A 396 2.24 6.95 -17.03
CA ARG A 396 3.36 7.51 -16.25
C ARG A 396 4.26 8.37 -17.12
N ILE A 397 4.82 9.43 -16.51
CA ILE A 397 5.84 10.28 -17.15
C ILE A 397 7.23 9.67 -16.97
N ASP A 398 7.43 8.91 -15.90
CA ASP A 398 8.67 8.22 -15.52
C ASP A 398 8.63 6.70 -15.84
N PHE A 399 9.62 5.96 -15.34
CA PHE A 399 9.74 4.51 -15.53
C PHE A 399 9.20 3.68 -14.36
N GLN A 400 8.48 4.30 -13.43
CA GLN A 400 7.82 3.57 -12.38
C GLN A 400 6.68 2.73 -12.93
N VAL A 401 6.49 1.54 -12.38
CA VAL A 401 5.40 0.64 -12.80
C VAL A 401 4.57 0.18 -11.61
N LYS A 402 3.34 -0.22 -11.90
CA LYS A 402 2.49 -0.94 -10.95
C LYS A 402 2.32 -2.38 -11.42
N LEU A 403 2.76 -3.34 -10.60
CA LEU A 403 2.66 -4.77 -10.88
C LEU A 403 1.98 -5.46 -9.70
N HIS A 404 0.80 -6.06 -9.92
CA HIS A 404 -0.03 -6.65 -8.87
C HIS A 404 -0.35 -5.69 -7.72
N GLY A 405 -0.49 -4.40 -8.02
CA GLY A 405 -0.74 -3.32 -7.06
C GLY A 405 0.53 -2.73 -6.43
N TYR A 406 1.64 -3.44 -6.46
CA TYR A 406 2.89 -2.94 -5.91
C TYR A 406 3.50 -1.86 -6.79
N ARG A 407 3.88 -0.75 -6.18
CA ARG A 407 4.60 0.35 -6.82
C ARG A 407 6.08 0.01 -6.89
N ILE A 408 6.61 -0.13 -8.09
CA ILE A 408 7.98 -0.58 -8.35
C ILE A 408 8.73 0.49 -9.15
N GLU A 409 9.82 0.98 -8.57
CA GLU A 409 10.82 1.73 -9.30
C GLU A 409 11.71 0.75 -10.06
N LEU A 410 11.70 0.77 -11.39
CA LEU A 410 12.55 -0.14 -12.16
C LEU A 410 14.04 0.07 -11.90
N GLU A 411 14.43 1.31 -11.58
CA GLU A 411 15.80 1.66 -11.22
C GLU A 411 16.23 1.07 -9.87
N ASP A 412 15.29 0.80 -8.96
CA ASP A 412 15.54 0.06 -7.71
C ASP A 412 16.02 -1.35 -8.01
N ILE A 413 15.31 -2.04 -8.91
CA ILE A 413 15.69 -3.39 -9.33
C ILE A 413 17.04 -3.37 -10.07
N ASP A 414 17.27 -2.38 -10.95
CA ASP A 414 18.56 -2.26 -11.66
C ASP A 414 19.73 -2.11 -10.68
N HIS A 415 19.53 -1.28 -9.63
CA HIS A 415 20.53 -1.05 -8.59
C HIS A 415 20.90 -2.37 -7.88
N HIS A 416 19.91 -3.11 -7.42
CA HIS A 416 20.14 -4.39 -6.75
C HIS A 416 20.70 -5.45 -7.69
N LEU A 417 20.26 -5.52 -8.95
CA LEU A 417 20.85 -6.40 -9.96
C LEU A 417 22.33 -6.10 -10.21
N ALA A 418 22.72 -4.83 -10.20
CA ALA A 418 24.13 -4.46 -10.36
C ALA A 418 25.02 -4.91 -9.18
N GLY A 419 24.43 -5.18 -8.02
CA GLY A 419 25.10 -5.77 -6.85
C GLY A 419 25.28 -7.29 -6.93
N VAL A 420 24.53 -7.97 -7.81
CA VAL A 420 24.59 -9.44 -7.95
C VAL A 420 25.92 -9.88 -8.57
N SER A 421 26.57 -10.88 -7.99
CA SER A 421 27.93 -11.34 -8.36
C SER A 421 28.09 -11.65 -9.85
N TYR A 422 27.04 -12.15 -10.50
CA TYR A 422 27.03 -12.58 -11.90
C TYR A 422 26.61 -11.50 -12.90
N VAL A 423 26.29 -10.31 -12.42
CA VAL A 423 25.78 -9.21 -13.24
C VAL A 423 26.83 -8.10 -13.37
N LYS A 424 27.15 -7.74 -14.59
CA LYS A 424 28.01 -6.58 -14.90
C LYS A 424 27.20 -5.32 -15.09
N GLN A 425 26.09 -5.42 -15.80
CA GLN A 425 25.13 -4.36 -16.04
C GLN A 425 23.73 -4.98 -16.24
N ALA A 426 22.70 -4.27 -15.80
CA ALA A 426 21.33 -4.66 -16.04
C ALA A 426 20.41 -3.46 -16.32
N ALA A 427 19.31 -3.72 -17.00
CA ALA A 427 18.20 -2.80 -17.14
C ALA A 427 16.90 -3.58 -17.16
N VAL A 428 15.95 -3.19 -16.30
CA VAL A 428 14.63 -3.82 -16.20
C VAL A 428 13.59 -2.98 -16.94
N VAL A 429 12.75 -3.64 -17.71
CA VAL A 429 11.63 -3.02 -18.44
C VAL A 429 10.35 -3.80 -18.25
N PRO A 430 9.17 -3.14 -18.30
CA PRO A 430 7.89 -3.81 -18.22
C PRO A 430 7.50 -4.42 -19.58
N LYS A 431 6.87 -5.58 -19.52
CA LYS A 431 6.12 -6.13 -20.64
C LYS A 431 4.63 -5.89 -20.40
N TYR A 432 3.98 -5.20 -21.34
CA TYR A 432 2.57 -4.89 -21.30
C TYR A 432 1.73 -5.92 -22.06
N GLN A 433 0.53 -6.15 -21.57
CA GLN A 433 -0.54 -6.84 -22.28
C GLN A 433 -1.87 -6.18 -21.89
N ASN A 434 -2.66 -5.74 -22.88
CA ASN A 434 -3.91 -5.02 -22.66
C ASN A 434 -3.72 -3.81 -21.72
N ASP A 435 -2.68 -3.02 -21.97
CA ASP A 435 -2.28 -1.83 -21.20
C ASP A 435 -1.88 -2.07 -19.74
N LYS A 436 -1.81 -3.35 -19.30
CA LYS A 436 -1.31 -3.73 -17.97
C LYS A 436 0.11 -4.29 -18.05
N VAL A 437 0.91 -3.99 -17.02
CA VAL A 437 2.19 -4.66 -16.81
C VAL A 437 1.93 -6.12 -16.42
N GLN A 438 2.40 -7.05 -17.27
CA GLN A 438 2.24 -8.49 -17.04
C GLN A 438 3.45 -9.12 -16.38
N GLN A 439 4.62 -8.62 -16.70
CA GLN A 439 5.88 -9.11 -16.15
C GLN A 439 6.98 -8.08 -16.29
N LEU A 440 8.01 -8.24 -15.47
CA LEU A 440 9.27 -7.53 -15.60
C LEU A 440 10.27 -8.36 -16.40
N VAL A 441 10.98 -7.71 -17.31
CA VAL A 441 12.01 -8.33 -18.15
C VAL A 441 13.34 -7.64 -17.86
N ALA A 442 14.34 -8.38 -17.39
CA ALA A 442 15.69 -7.90 -17.18
C ALA A 442 16.57 -8.19 -18.40
N PHE A 443 17.17 -7.14 -18.96
CA PHE A 443 18.29 -7.27 -19.88
C PHE A 443 19.58 -7.24 -19.07
N VAL A 444 20.43 -8.27 -19.24
CA VAL A 444 21.61 -8.50 -18.40
C VAL A 444 22.86 -8.67 -19.25
N VAL A 445 23.89 -7.89 -18.95
CA VAL A 445 25.27 -8.17 -19.34
C VAL A 445 25.91 -8.94 -18.22
N ALA A 446 26.20 -10.22 -18.44
CA ALA A 446 26.75 -11.08 -17.41
C ALA A 446 28.24 -10.84 -17.17
N ASN A 447 28.68 -11.00 -15.91
CA ASN A 447 30.10 -11.21 -15.59
C ASN A 447 30.57 -12.58 -16.08
N PRO A 448 31.90 -12.82 -16.24
CA PRO A 448 32.44 -14.16 -16.51
C PRO A 448 31.93 -15.17 -15.47
N HIS A 449 31.45 -16.33 -15.93
CA HIS A 449 30.90 -17.40 -15.09
C HIS A 449 31.11 -18.77 -15.67
N ASP A 450 31.01 -19.83 -14.84
CA ASP A 450 31.22 -21.24 -15.25
C ASP A 450 29.87 -21.98 -15.49
N PHE A 451 28.74 -21.29 -15.59
CA PHE A 451 27.46 -21.94 -15.88
C PHE A 451 27.37 -22.36 -17.35
N GLU A 452 27.15 -23.64 -17.59
CA GLU A 452 26.99 -24.20 -18.93
C GLU A 452 25.68 -23.84 -19.64
N LYS A 453 24.64 -23.43 -18.84
CA LYS A 453 23.30 -23.18 -19.33
C LYS A 453 22.71 -21.88 -18.69
N GLU A 454 22.13 -21.02 -19.52
CA GLU A 454 21.56 -19.75 -19.11
C GLU A 454 20.54 -19.88 -17.98
N PHE A 455 19.72 -20.95 -17.95
CA PHE A 455 18.74 -21.11 -16.88
C PHE A 455 19.39 -21.30 -15.49
N LYS A 456 20.61 -21.88 -15.42
CA LYS A 456 21.34 -22.00 -14.14
C LYS A 456 21.89 -20.67 -13.69
N LEU A 457 22.40 -19.87 -14.63
CA LEU A 457 22.80 -18.49 -14.36
C LEU A 457 21.61 -17.65 -13.88
N THR A 458 20.48 -17.71 -14.58
CA THR A 458 19.23 -17.02 -14.19
C THR A 458 18.78 -17.41 -12.78
N LYS A 459 18.86 -18.71 -12.44
CA LYS A 459 18.51 -19.20 -11.10
C LYS A 459 19.42 -18.59 -10.03
N ALA A 460 20.74 -18.61 -10.26
CA ALA A 460 21.71 -18.04 -9.32
C ALA A 460 21.51 -16.52 -9.14
N ILE A 461 21.27 -15.78 -10.23
CA ILE A 461 20.95 -14.35 -10.16
C ILE A 461 19.69 -14.11 -9.34
N LYS A 462 18.61 -14.87 -9.56
CA LYS A 462 17.37 -14.72 -8.80
C LYS A 462 17.54 -15.04 -7.32
N GLU A 463 18.27 -16.09 -7.00
CA GLU A 463 18.57 -16.50 -5.62
C GLU A 463 19.33 -15.39 -4.87
N GLU A 464 20.36 -14.79 -5.50
CA GLU A 464 21.12 -13.70 -4.89
C GLU A 464 20.28 -12.40 -4.80
N LEU A 465 19.54 -12.05 -5.86
CA LEU A 465 18.66 -10.87 -5.87
C LEU A 465 17.55 -10.95 -4.81
N SER A 466 17.01 -12.14 -4.55
CA SER A 466 15.93 -12.34 -3.56
C SER A 466 16.34 -12.05 -2.11
N LEU A 467 17.62 -11.87 -1.84
CA LEU A 467 18.11 -11.48 -0.53
C LEU A 467 17.84 -9.99 -0.21
N SER A 468 17.72 -9.15 -1.26
CA SER A 468 17.66 -7.69 -1.11
C SER A 468 16.37 -7.04 -1.64
N VAL A 469 15.61 -7.73 -2.50
CA VAL A 469 14.36 -7.20 -3.05
C VAL A 469 13.18 -8.11 -2.72
N MET A 470 11.98 -7.51 -2.68
CA MET A 470 10.72 -8.26 -2.49
C MET A 470 10.45 -9.19 -3.67
N ASP A 471 9.77 -10.31 -3.44
CA ASP A 471 9.47 -11.33 -4.45
C ASP A 471 8.82 -10.76 -5.72
N TYR A 472 7.90 -9.79 -5.57
CA TYR A 472 7.21 -9.14 -6.68
C TYR A 472 8.11 -8.24 -7.53
N MET A 473 9.31 -7.88 -7.04
CA MET A 473 10.32 -7.09 -7.76
C MET A 473 11.26 -7.98 -8.61
N ILE A 474 11.27 -9.29 -8.39
CA ILE A 474 12.17 -10.22 -9.12
C ILE A 474 11.67 -10.36 -10.56
N PRO A 475 12.50 -10.01 -11.60
CA PRO A 475 12.09 -10.16 -12.98
C PRO A 475 11.75 -11.60 -13.34
N GLN A 476 10.63 -11.80 -14.04
CA GLN A 476 10.18 -13.12 -14.45
C GLN A 476 10.98 -13.65 -15.63
N LYS A 477 11.46 -12.73 -16.50
CA LYS A 477 12.26 -13.08 -17.71
C LYS A 477 13.60 -12.37 -17.68
N PHE A 478 14.64 -13.09 -18.10
CA PHE A 478 16.00 -12.57 -18.30
C PHE A 478 16.41 -12.74 -19.76
N ILE A 479 17.02 -11.70 -20.31
CA ILE A 479 17.57 -11.65 -21.68
C ILE A 479 19.04 -11.27 -21.55
N TYR A 480 19.93 -12.17 -21.96
CA TYR A 480 21.37 -11.92 -21.89
C TYR A 480 21.83 -11.23 -23.17
N VAL A 481 22.59 -10.15 -23.01
CA VAL A 481 23.08 -9.31 -24.10
C VAL A 481 24.58 -9.04 -23.90
N GLU A 482 25.31 -8.81 -25.00
CA GLU A 482 26.73 -8.44 -24.91
C GLU A 482 26.93 -7.02 -24.37
N GLN A 483 25.99 -6.11 -24.69
CA GLN A 483 25.99 -4.73 -24.23
C GLN A 483 24.56 -4.17 -24.19
N LEU A 484 24.29 -3.26 -23.26
CA LEU A 484 23.02 -2.52 -23.23
C LEU A 484 23.06 -1.36 -24.25
N PRO A 485 21.94 -1.09 -24.95
CA PRO A 485 21.85 0.06 -25.84
C PRO A 485 21.94 1.37 -25.04
N LEU A 486 22.61 2.36 -25.62
CA LEU A 486 22.77 3.67 -24.99
C LEU A 486 22.12 4.75 -25.85
N THR A 487 21.54 5.75 -25.17
CA THR A 487 21.08 6.98 -25.79
C THR A 487 22.28 7.82 -26.30
N ALA A 488 22.01 8.85 -27.10
CA ALA A 488 23.03 9.79 -27.55
C ALA A 488 23.83 10.45 -26.41
N ASN A 489 23.24 10.52 -25.21
CA ASN A 489 23.89 11.09 -24.01
C ASN A 489 24.60 10.03 -23.14
N GLY A 490 24.79 8.80 -23.64
CA GLY A 490 25.49 7.71 -22.94
C GLY A 490 24.73 7.06 -21.80
N LYS A 491 23.42 7.33 -21.63
CA LYS A 491 22.55 6.64 -20.67
C LYS A 491 21.93 5.39 -21.34
N ILE A 492 21.56 4.39 -20.55
CA ILE A 492 20.84 3.20 -21.04
C ILE A 492 19.55 3.65 -21.75
N ASP A 493 19.33 3.18 -22.97
CA ASP A 493 18.11 3.43 -23.75
C ASP A 493 16.97 2.49 -23.32
N ARG A 494 16.42 2.76 -22.14
CA ARG A 494 15.31 1.97 -21.58
C ARG A 494 14.08 2.00 -22.49
N LYS A 495 13.81 3.12 -23.18
CA LYS A 495 12.69 3.20 -24.11
C LYS A 495 12.86 2.27 -25.30
N GLY A 496 14.08 2.17 -25.84
CA GLY A 496 14.42 1.22 -26.90
C GLY A 496 14.19 -0.22 -26.46
N LEU A 497 14.70 -0.59 -25.26
CA LEU A 497 14.49 -1.92 -24.68
C LEU A 497 13.01 -2.24 -24.42
N MET A 498 12.25 -1.26 -23.92
CA MET A 498 10.82 -1.42 -23.68
C MET A 498 10.06 -1.63 -24.99
N ASN A 499 10.39 -0.90 -26.05
CA ASN A 499 9.81 -1.10 -27.37
C ASN A 499 10.13 -2.47 -27.94
N GLU A 500 11.36 -2.99 -27.78
CA GLU A 500 11.77 -4.32 -28.21
C GLU A 500 10.89 -5.41 -27.57
N VAL A 501 10.68 -5.33 -26.25
CA VAL A 501 9.89 -6.32 -25.49
C VAL A 501 8.39 -6.26 -25.84
N ASN A 502 7.89 -5.09 -26.26
CA ASN A 502 6.47 -4.85 -26.52
C ASN A 502 6.13 -4.76 -28.02
N ALA A 503 7.08 -4.97 -28.92
CA ALA A 503 6.90 -4.91 -30.37
C ALA A 503 6.18 -6.13 -30.98
N THR A 504 5.65 -7.05 -30.18
CA THR A 504 4.98 -8.29 -30.65
C THR A 504 3.55 -8.40 -30.19
#